data_1890737c0d928e1a89c338a7791e8482
#
_entry.id   1890737c0d928e1a89c338a7791e8482
#
_cell.length_a   1.000
_cell.length_b   1.000
_cell.length_c   1.000
_cell.angle_alpha   90.00
_cell.angle_beta   90.00
_cell.angle_gamma   90.00
#
_symmetry.space_group_name_H-M   'P 1'
#
loop_
_entity.id
_entity.type
_entity.pdbx_description
1 polymer ?
#
loop_
_entity_poly.entity_id
_entity_poly.type
_entity_poly.pdbx_seq_one_letter_code
_entity_poly.pdbx_strand_id
1 'polypeptide(L)'
;MLFVCLLVTTAGAQPVCLNLQTARTSAHYSIAVGERLSLVFPHSIYGSRVEEQFRVTPKGFQLLELRYAEPRLVEFYGHESAANEDGAWVVRQRAPVLTVLDLLVSPDSRTDVIFGTEKLTVKHDSLFEGRARLTVSACPRSDHG
;
A
#
# COMPACT_ATOMS: atom_id res chain seq x y z
N MET A 1 36.87 34.98 -15.17
CA MET A 1 35.83 34.68 -14.21
C MET A 1 35.01 33.51 -14.77
N LEU A 2 35.30 32.28 -14.30
CA LEU A 2 34.72 31.06 -14.84
C LEU A 2 33.43 30.77 -14.01
N PHE A 3 32.26 30.86 -14.65
CA PHE A 3 30.98 30.45 -14.01
C PHE A 3 30.84 28.92 -14.15
N VAL A 4 31.07 28.20 -13.05
CA VAL A 4 30.75 26.77 -12.97
C VAL A 4 29.26 26.65 -12.71
N CYS A 5 28.49 26.29 -13.75
CA CYS A 5 27.10 25.98 -13.64
C CYS A 5 26.98 24.58 -13.01
N LEU A 6 26.68 24.50 -11.70
CA LEU A 6 26.33 23.24 -11.03
C LEU A 6 24.95 22.81 -11.55
N LEU A 7 24.93 21.80 -12.43
CA LEU A 7 23.73 21.09 -12.78
C LEU A 7 23.30 20.27 -11.57
N VAL A 8 22.33 20.77 -10.83
CA VAL A 8 21.61 19.99 -9.82
C VAL A 8 20.71 18.99 -10.56
N THR A 9 21.20 17.78 -10.75
CA THR A 9 20.34 16.67 -11.20
C THR A 9 19.39 16.32 -10.07
N THR A 10 18.13 16.74 -10.16
CA THR A 10 17.08 16.22 -9.31
C THR A 10 16.93 14.74 -9.65
N ALA A 11 17.39 13.87 -8.75
CA ALA A 11 17.10 12.44 -8.84
C ALA A 11 15.59 12.27 -8.69
N GLY A 12 14.87 12.22 -9.80
CA GLY A 12 13.46 11.88 -9.84
C GLY A 12 13.25 10.49 -9.22
N ALA A 13 12.20 10.31 -8.45
CA ALA A 13 11.85 9.02 -7.88
C ALA A 13 11.74 7.98 -9.00
N GLN A 14 12.46 6.84 -8.86
CA GLN A 14 12.52 5.81 -9.88
C GLN A 14 11.14 5.15 -10.05
N PRO A 15 10.57 5.09 -11.26
CA PRO A 15 9.30 4.44 -11.50
C PRO A 15 9.44 2.92 -11.40
N VAL A 16 8.48 2.28 -10.77
CA VAL A 16 8.28 0.84 -10.73
C VAL A 16 6.84 0.51 -11.08
N CYS A 17 6.54 -0.74 -11.37
CA CYS A 17 5.18 -1.19 -11.61
C CYS A 17 4.62 -1.91 -10.39
N LEU A 18 3.48 -1.42 -9.91
CA LEU A 18 2.60 -2.14 -9.02
C LEU A 18 1.78 -3.12 -9.86
N ASN A 19 1.99 -4.40 -9.61
CA ASN A 19 1.28 -5.47 -10.31
C ASN A 19 0.12 -5.94 -9.44
N LEU A 20 -1.07 -5.92 -9.99
CA LEU A 20 -2.28 -6.49 -9.39
C LEU A 20 -2.63 -7.78 -10.13
N GLN A 21 -2.74 -8.87 -9.39
CA GLN A 21 -3.23 -10.15 -9.90
C GLN A 21 -4.51 -10.52 -9.19
N THR A 22 -5.56 -10.81 -9.94
CA THR A 22 -6.84 -11.33 -9.45
C THR A 22 -7.03 -12.77 -9.92
N ALA A 23 -8.16 -13.40 -9.56
CA ALA A 23 -8.50 -14.72 -10.07
C ALA A 23 -8.64 -14.79 -11.61
N ARG A 24 -8.93 -13.66 -12.28
CA ARG A 24 -9.30 -13.60 -13.70
C ARG A 24 -8.40 -12.75 -14.57
N THR A 25 -7.67 -11.81 -13.97
CA THR A 25 -6.88 -10.85 -14.75
C THR A 25 -5.66 -10.36 -13.97
N SER A 26 -4.77 -9.69 -14.68
CA SER A 26 -3.68 -8.92 -14.13
C SER A 26 -3.68 -7.52 -14.70
N ALA A 27 -3.27 -6.55 -13.89
CA ALA A 27 -3.12 -5.16 -14.26
C ALA A 27 -1.80 -4.61 -13.72
N HIS A 28 -1.29 -3.57 -14.36
CA HIS A 28 -0.05 -2.90 -13.99
C HIS A 28 -0.31 -1.40 -13.84
N TYR A 29 0.22 -0.83 -12.77
CA TYR A 29 0.12 0.60 -12.48
C TYR A 29 1.52 1.17 -12.29
N SER A 30 1.81 2.31 -12.91
CA SER A 30 3.06 3.02 -12.64
C SER A 30 2.98 3.66 -11.25
N ILE A 31 4.00 3.43 -10.43
CA ILE A 31 4.12 4.00 -9.09
C ILE A 31 5.59 4.35 -8.82
N ALA A 32 5.84 5.41 -8.07
CA ALA A 32 7.21 5.81 -7.73
C ALA A 32 7.71 5.05 -6.50
N VAL A 33 9.01 4.70 -6.49
CA VAL A 33 9.69 4.26 -5.28
C VAL A 33 9.59 5.35 -4.21
N GLY A 34 9.22 4.97 -2.99
CA GLY A 34 8.97 5.90 -1.88
C GLY A 34 7.54 6.39 -1.76
N GLU A 35 6.70 6.16 -2.77
CA GLU A 35 5.27 6.48 -2.72
C GLU A 35 4.55 5.63 -1.67
N ARG A 36 3.46 6.17 -1.13
CA ARG A 36 2.64 5.48 -0.14
C ARG A 36 1.55 4.66 -0.81
N LEU A 37 1.32 3.47 -0.25
CA LEU A 37 0.18 2.62 -0.54
C LEU A 37 -0.54 2.32 0.76
N SER A 38 -1.85 2.54 0.80
CA SER A 38 -2.68 2.23 1.97
C SER A 38 -3.63 1.08 1.67
N LEU A 39 -3.75 0.16 2.62
CA LEU A 39 -4.83 -0.82 2.68
C LEU A 39 -5.83 -0.36 3.74
N VAL A 40 -7.10 -0.19 3.36
CA VAL A 40 -8.16 0.26 4.25
C VAL A 40 -9.28 -0.76 4.27
N PHE A 41 -9.59 -1.28 5.46
CA PHE A 41 -10.59 -2.33 5.64
C PHE A 41 -11.29 -2.23 6.99
N PRO A 42 -12.51 -2.77 7.14
CA PRO A 42 -13.16 -2.91 8.43
C PRO A 42 -12.55 -4.09 9.20
N HIS A 43 -12.30 -3.92 10.48
CA HIS A 43 -11.89 -5.01 11.36
C HIS A 43 -12.96 -6.10 11.40
N SER A 44 -12.57 -7.36 11.29
CA SER A 44 -13.49 -8.49 11.15
C SER A 44 -14.44 -8.69 12.33
N ILE A 45 -14.01 -8.33 13.55
CA ILE A 45 -14.82 -8.49 14.77
C ILE A 45 -15.57 -7.21 15.11
N TYR A 46 -14.87 -6.06 15.08
CA TYR A 46 -15.44 -4.79 15.57
C TYR A 46 -16.06 -3.93 14.46
N GLY A 47 -15.82 -4.24 13.20
CA GLY A 47 -16.31 -3.46 12.07
C GLY A 47 -15.69 -2.08 11.91
N SER A 48 -14.84 -1.66 12.84
CA SER A 48 -14.18 -0.37 12.80
C SER A 48 -13.03 -0.33 11.81
N ARG A 49 -12.73 0.87 11.32
CA ARG A 49 -11.74 1.09 10.27
C ARG A 49 -10.33 0.78 10.77
N VAL A 50 -9.61 0.01 9.95
CA VAL A 50 -8.16 -0.22 10.04
C VAL A 50 -7.53 0.29 8.75
N GLU A 51 -6.39 0.94 8.88
CA GLU A 51 -5.57 1.34 7.74
C GLU A 51 -4.12 0.92 7.99
N GLU A 52 -3.55 0.20 7.03
CA GLU A 52 -2.14 -0.17 6.98
C GLU A 52 -1.46 0.68 5.91
N GLN A 53 -0.45 1.47 6.29
CA GLN A 53 0.30 2.31 5.37
C GLN A 53 1.66 1.73 5.07
N PHE A 54 1.94 1.53 3.80
CA PHE A 54 3.20 1.00 3.29
C PHE A 54 3.95 2.06 2.49
N ARG A 55 5.26 1.94 2.47
CA ARG A 55 6.14 2.58 1.50
C ARG A 55 6.45 1.59 0.38
N VAL A 56 6.30 2.02 -0.86
CA VAL A 56 6.71 1.24 -2.03
C VAL A 56 8.24 1.27 -2.15
N THR A 57 8.85 0.10 -2.30
CA THR A 57 10.27 -0.10 -2.52
C THR A 57 10.50 -0.82 -3.86
N PRO A 58 11.72 -0.86 -4.42
CA PRO A 58 11.99 -1.63 -5.63
C PRO A 58 11.69 -3.13 -5.51
N LYS A 59 11.62 -3.65 -4.27
CA LYS A 59 11.45 -5.08 -3.97
C LYS A 59 10.10 -5.44 -3.34
N GLY A 60 9.24 -4.45 -3.11
CA GLY A 60 7.95 -4.70 -2.47
C GLY A 60 7.49 -3.57 -1.56
N PHE A 61 6.97 -3.90 -0.40
CA PHE A 61 6.23 -3.00 0.48
C PHE A 61 6.83 -3.02 1.88
N GLN A 62 7.12 -1.85 2.42
CA GLN A 62 7.57 -1.70 3.80
C GLN A 62 6.45 -1.08 4.63
N LEU A 63 5.92 -1.80 5.61
CA LEU A 63 4.93 -1.25 6.53
C LEU A 63 5.56 -0.11 7.34
N LEU A 64 4.89 1.04 7.35
CA LEU A 64 5.31 2.25 8.06
C LEU A 64 4.50 2.47 9.32
N GLU A 65 3.18 2.39 9.19
CA GLU A 65 2.27 2.66 10.30
C GLU A 65 0.93 1.92 10.13
N LEU A 66 0.32 1.67 11.29
CA LEU A 66 -1.04 1.16 11.42
C LEU A 66 -1.90 2.27 12.02
N ARG A 67 -3.10 2.47 11.49
CA ARG A 67 -4.05 3.48 11.95
C ARG A 67 -5.37 2.80 12.30
N TYR A 68 -5.81 2.98 13.53
CA TYR A 68 -7.03 2.38 14.05
C TYR A 68 -8.06 3.46 14.41
N ALA A 69 -9.31 3.22 14.06
CA ALA A 69 -10.41 4.13 14.44
C ALA A 69 -10.74 4.07 15.95
N GLU A 70 -10.35 2.98 16.62
CA GLU A 70 -10.68 2.74 18.02
C GLU A 70 -9.45 2.29 18.83
N PRO A 71 -9.30 2.76 20.10
CA PRO A 71 -8.15 2.40 20.93
C PRO A 71 -8.11 0.91 21.30
N ARG A 72 -9.26 0.23 21.40
CA ARG A 72 -9.33 -1.21 21.69
C ARG A 72 -8.62 -2.09 20.64
N LEU A 73 -8.44 -1.61 19.41
CA LEU A 73 -7.69 -2.33 18.39
C LEU A 73 -6.20 -2.30 18.66
N VAL A 74 -5.69 -1.27 19.31
CA VAL A 74 -4.30 -1.21 19.76
C VAL A 74 -4.01 -2.35 20.73
N GLU A 75 -4.89 -2.57 21.70
CA GLU A 75 -4.81 -3.67 22.68
C GLU A 75 -5.01 -5.04 22.00
N PHE A 76 -6.01 -5.13 21.12
CA PHE A 76 -6.33 -6.37 20.39
C PHE A 76 -5.11 -6.92 19.62
N TYR A 77 -4.36 -6.03 18.97
CA TYR A 77 -3.16 -6.41 18.23
C TYR A 77 -1.88 -6.46 19.09
N GLY A 78 -1.99 -6.22 20.39
CA GLY A 78 -0.87 -6.34 21.33
C GLY A 78 0.16 -5.22 21.22
N HIS A 79 -0.22 -4.04 20.73
CA HIS A 79 0.68 -2.91 20.70
C HIS A 79 0.83 -2.26 22.09
N GLU A 80 2.05 -1.98 22.49
CA GLU A 80 2.34 -1.37 23.80
C GLU A 80 1.89 0.09 23.91
N SER A 81 1.92 0.81 22.78
CA SER A 81 1.55 2.23 22.75
C SER A 81 1.05 2.65 21.36
N ALA A 82 0.23 3.69 21.33
CA ALA A 82 -0.21 4.37 20.12
C ALA A 82 -0.39 5.87 20.42
N ALA A 83 -0.16 6.71 19.41
CA ALA A 83 -0.46 8.14 19.48
C ALA A 83 -1.83 8.40 18.86
N ASN A 84 -2.64 9.29 19.49
CA ASN A 84 -3.86 9.77 18.83
C ASN A 84 -3.50 10.94 17.91
N GLU A 85 -3.71 10.76 16.62
CA GLU A 85 -3.44 11.75 15.59
C GLU A 85 -4.68 11.92 14.71
N ASP A 86 -5.27 13.11 14.73
CA ASP A 86 -6.46 13.43 13.91
C ASP A 86 -7.62 12.43 14.06
N GLY A 87 -7.83 11.94 15.28
CA GLY A 87 -8.88 10.99 15.61
C GLY A 87 -8.55 9.52 15.29
N ALA A 88 -7.37 9.21 14.80
CA ALA A 88 -6.88 7.85 14.63
C ALA A 88 -5.81 7.49 15.68
N TRP A 89 -5.81 6.24 16.10
CA TRP A 89 -4.76 5.66 16.95
C TRP A 89 -3.66 5.08 16.08
N VAL A 90 -2.50 5.74 16.09
CA VAL A 90 -1.38 5.46 15.17
C VAL A 90 -0.28 4.70 15.88
N VAL A 91 0.09 3.57 15.31
CA VAL A 91 1.24 2.75 15.72
C VAL A 91 2.27 2.78 14.60
N ARG A 92 3.45 3.33 14.87
CA ARG A 92 4.57 3.35 13.93
C ARG A 92 5.50 2.19 14.22
N GLN A 93 5.81 1.44 13.19
CA GLN A 93 6.77 0.35 13.30
C GLN A 93 7.55 0.20 12.00
N ARG A 94 8.78 -0.28 12.12
CA ARG A 94 9.58 -0.72 10.99
C ARG A 94 9.46 -2.21 10.87
N ALA A 95 8.88 -2.67 9.78
CA ALA A 95 8.80 -4.08 9.44
C ALA A 95 9.77 -4.38 8.28
N PRO A 96 10.19 -5.65 8.11
CA PRO A 96 10.89 -6.10 6.90
C PRO A 96 10.06 -5.81 5.66
N VAL A 97 10.73 -5.65 4.49
CA VAL A 97 10.06 -5.49 3.22
C VAL A 97 9.30 -6.77 2.87
N LEU A 98 8.00 -6.65 2.61
CA LEU A 98 7.16 -7.72 2.09
C LEU A 98 7.20 -7.70 0.57
N THR A 99 7.59 -8.79 -0.06
CA THR A 99 7.64 -8.91 -1.52
C THR A 99 6.27 -9.06 -2.15
N VAL A 100 5.28 -9.49 -1.36
CA VAL A 100 3.90 -9.75 -1.79
C VAL A 100 2.94 -9.26 -0.71
N LEU A 101 1.85 -8.63 -1.13
CA LEU A 101 0.66 -8.43 -0.31
C LEU A 101 -0.46 -9.30 -0.88
N ASP A 102 -0.83 -10.36 -0.17
CA ASP A 102 -1.97 -11.21 -0.49
C ASP A 102 -3.19 -10.74 0.28
N LEU A 103 -4.20 -10.24 -0.42
CA LEU A 103 -5.45 -9.77 0.13
C LEU A 103 -6.51 -10.86 0.06
N LEU A 104 -7.07 -11.22 1.21
CA LEU A 104 -8.21 -12.09 1.35
C LEU A 104 -9.32 -11.32 2.04
N VAL A 105 -10.46 -11.23 1.39
CA VAL A 105 -11.60 -10.46 1.86
C VAL A 105 -12.77 -11.42 2.09
N SER A 106 -13.41 -11.34 3.25
CA SER A 106 -14.61 -12.13 3.54
C SER A 106 -15.82 -11.67 2.71
N PRO A 107 -16.84 -12.53 2.49
CA PRO A 107 -17.96 -12.24 1.59
C PRO A 107 -18.67 -10.90 1.85
N ASP A 108 -18.81 -10.51 3.13
CA ASP A 108 -19.51 -9.29 3.53
C ASP A 108 -18.57 -8.11 3.79
N SER A 109 -17.31 -8.21 3.35
CA SER A 109 -16.29 -7.20 3.59
C SER A 109 -15.66 -6.70 2.30
N ARG A 110 -14.75 -5.73 2.45
CA ARG A 110 -13.97 -5.16 1.36
C ARG A 110 -12.64 -4.62 1.89
N THR A 111 -11.66 -4.52 1.00
CA THR A 111 -10.40 -3.82 1.25
C THR A 111 -10.17 -2.83 0.14
N ASP A 112 -10.02 -1.57 0.50
CA ASP A 112 -9.60 -0.52 -0.44
C ASP A 112 -8.07 -0.47 -0.50
N VAL A 113 -7.52 -0.50 -1.70
CA VAL A 113 -6.10 -0.28 -1.99
C VAL A 113 -5.97 1.11 -2.58
N ILE A 114 -5.28 2.01 -1.89
CA ILE A 114 -5.17 3.42 -2.26
C ILE A 114 -3.70 3.77 -2.51
N PHE A 115 -3.40 4.30 -3.68
CA PHE A 115 -2.07 4.78 -4.05
C PHE A 115 -2.18 5.89 -5.11
N GLY A 116 -1.38 6.95 -4.97
CA GLY A 116 -1.49 8.12 -5.85
C GLY A 116 -2.91 8.66 -5.88
N THR A 117 -3.49 8.72 -7.08
CA THR A 117 -4.91 9.10 -7.32
C THR A 117 -5.82 7.88 -7.51
N GLU A 118 -5.26 6.66 -7.42
CA GLU A 118 -5.97 5.41 -7.66
C GLU A 118 -6.60 4.86 -6.39
N LYS A 119 -7.77 4.26 -6.55
CA LYS A 119 -8.46 3.48 -5.53
C LYS A 119 -9.04 2.23 -6.14
N LEU A 120 -8.60 1.08 -5.66
CA LEU A 120 -9.12 -0.23 -6.05
C LEU A 120 -9.85 -0.84 -4.86
N THR A 121 -11.04 -1.37 -5.06
CA THR A 121 -11.81 -2.03 -4.00
C THR A 121 -11.87 -3.53 -4.25
N VAL A 122 -11.14 -4.29 -3.44
CA VAL A 122 -11.14 -5.75 -3.45
C VAL A 122 -12.34 -6.24 -2.65
N LYS A 123 -13.20 -7.04 -3.26
CA LYS A 123 -14.43 -7.59 -2.67
C LYS A 123 -14.84 -8.90 -3.37
N HIS A 124 -15.89 -9.54 -2.89
CA HIS A 124 -16.49 -10.70 -3.58
C HIS A 124 -17.37 -10.24 -4.76
N ASP A 125 -16.74 -10.07 -5.92
CA ASP A 125 -17.41 -9.79 -7.19
C ASP A 125 -16.78 -10.63 -8.32
N SER A 126 -17.24 -10.42 -9.55
CA SER A 126 -16.77 -11.18 -10.72
C SER A 126 -15.29 -10.91 -11.08
N LEU A 127 -14.73 -9.80 -10.63
CA LEU A 127 -13.34 -9.42 -10.92
C LEU A 127 -12.37 -10.00 -9.90
N PHE A 128 -12.65 -9.78 -8.61
CA PHE A 128 -11.72 -10.13 -7.54
C PHE A 128 -11.97 -11.48 -6.89
N GLU A 129 -13.24 -11.91 -6.83
CA GLU A 129 -13.65 -13.14 -6.10
C GLU A 129 -13.12 -13.16 -4.64
N GLY A 130 -13.05 -11.97 -4.02
CA GLY A 130 -12.53 -11.78 -2.68
C GLY A 130 -11.01 -11.89 -2.53
N ARG A 131 -10.25 -11.90 -3.62
CA ARG A 131 -8.79 -12.07 -3.59
C ARG A 131 -8.07 -11.10 -4.51
N ALA A 132 -6.92 -10.63 -4.07
CA ALA A 132 -5.97 -9.91 -4.91
C ALA A 132 -4.54 -10.12 -4.39
N ARG A 133 -3.59 -10.17 -5.31
CA ARG A 133 -2.17 -10.20 -5.01
C ARG A 133 -1.50 -8.97 -5.57
N LEU A 134 -0.75 -8.27 -4.73
CA LEU A 134 0.05 -7.11 -5.13
C LEU A 134 1.54 -7.44 -5.03
N THR A 135 2.28 -7.08 -6.06
CA THR A 135 3.74 -7.16 -6.12
C THR A 135 4.32 -5.92 -6.76
N VAL A 136 5.60 -5.68 -6.57
CA VAL A 136 6.33 -4.59 -7.21
C VAL A 136 7.42 -5.17 -8.11
N SER A 137 7.56 -4.64 -9.31
CA SER A 137 8.61 -5.01 -10.26
C SER A 137 9.07 -3.80 -11.08
N ALA A 138 10.18 -3.95 -11.81
CA ALA A 138 10.50 -2.99 -12.85
C ALA A 138 9.34 -2.97 -13.89
N CYS A 139 9.00 -1.77 -14.37
CA CYS A 139 8.00 -1.67 -15.43
C CYS A 139 8.51 -2.32 -16.73
N PRO A 140 7.64 -3.03 -17.47
CA PRO A 140 7.98 -3.51 -18.81
C PRO A 140 8.47 -2.33 -19.66
N ARG A 141 9.54 -2.53 -20.41
CA ARG A 141 9.95 -1.53 -21.41
C ARG A 141 8.84 -1.45 -22.45
N SER A 142 8.34 -0.24 -22.68
CA SER A 142 7.51 0.00 -23.86
C SER A 142 8.43 -0.10 -25.08
N ASP A 143 8.46 -1.26 -25.71
CA ASP A 143 9.06 -1.42 -27.02
C ASP A 143 8.22 -0.60 -28.01
N HIS A 144 8.58 0.67 -28.15
CA HIS A 144 8.14 1.45 -29.29
C HIS A 144 8.99 0.98 -30.48
N GLY A 145 8.49 -0.04 -31.19
CA GLY A 145 8.94 -0.35 -32.52
C GLY A 145 8.43 0.65 -33.55
#